data_dad40015a3c4f8522294d48f5930e0d0
#
_entry.id   dad40015a3c4f8522294d48f5930e0d0
#
_cell.length_a   1.000
_cell.length_b   1.000
_cell.length_c   1.000
_cell.angle_alpha   90.00
_cell.angle_beta   90.00
_cell.angle_gamma   90.00
#
_symmetry.space_group_name_H-M   'P 1'
#
loop_
_entity.id
_entity.type
_entity.pdbx_description
1 polymer ?
#
loop_
_entity_poly.entity_id
_entity_poly.type
_entity_poly.pdbx_seq_one_letter_code
_entity_poly.pdbx_strand_id
1 'polypeptide(L)'
;VYVDDLSISGKTAQDILDNVEGVANVRVDEDIAGGFITLRNVASVVCIALIAILLLVSVFIISNTIKLTTFDRRDEIAIMKMVGATNGFIRWPFVYEGFMIGLLSAVLGFGLQWLLYESVAKSLAMSDRLQLLTIVDFTLIWRPVAAIFAAAGILIGVGGSLTAIRKFLHV
;
A
#
# COMPACT_ATOMS: atom_id res chain seq x y z
N VAL A 1 27.35 -6.34 -19.95
CA VAL A 1 27.32 -6.58 -18.50
C VAL A 1 26.02 -5.99 -17.98
N TYR A 2 25.19 -6.80 -17.33
CA TYR A 2 23.98 -6.33 -16.66
C TYR A 2 24.33 -5.99 -15.21
N VAL A 3 23.99 -4.79 -14.76
CA VAL A 3 24.20 -4.34 -13.39
C VAL A 3 22.81 -4.25 -12.77
N ASP A 4 22.55 -5.02 -11.72
CA ASP A 4 21.26 -5.07 -11.04
C ASP A 4 21.00 -3.82 -10.18
N ASP A 5 22.05 -3.09 -9.78
CA ASP A 5 21.96 -1.88 -8.97
C ASP A 5 22.67 -0.72 -9.65
N LEU A 6 21.89 0.29 -10.05
CA LEU A 6 22.41 1.50 -10.71
C LEU A 6 23.33 2.34 -9.81
N SER A 7 23.25 2.16 -8.49
CA SER A 7 24.07 2.92 -7.54
C SER A 7 25.54 2.51 -7.54
N ILE A 8 25.86 1.32 -8.05
CA ILE A 8 27.23 0.79 -8.12
C ILE A 8 27.80 0.79 -9.55
N SER A 9 27.04 1.31 -10.52
CA SER A 9 27.43 1.32 -11.95
C SER A 9 28.78 2.01 -12.20
N GLY A 10 29.06 3.12 -11.53
CA GLY A 10 30.33 3.84 -11.64
C GLY A 10 31.53 3.03 -11.11
N LYS A 11 31.36 2.34 -9.97
CA LYS A 11 32.42 1.47 -9.41
C LYS A 11 32.68 0.27 -10.31
N THR A 12 31.62 -0.34 -10.85
CA THR A 12 31.73 -1.47 -11.75
C THR A 12 32.41 -1.07 -13.07
N ALA A 13 32.16 0.12 -13.56
CA ALA A 13 32.83 0.65 -14.77
C ALA A 13 34.33 0.86 -14.55
N GLN A 14 34.75 1.39 -13.40
CA GLN A 14 36.15 1.53 -13.04
C GLN A 14 36.83 0.17 -12.88
N ASP A 15 36.18 -0.78 -12.24
CA ASP A 15 36.70 -2.14 -12.04
C ASP A 15 36.90 -2.88 -13.38
N ILE A 16 36.02 -2.63 -14.37
CA ILE A 16 36.16 -3.17 -15.73
C ILE A 16 37.34 -2.52 -16.46
N LEU A 17 37.53 -1.21 -16.32
CA LEU A 17 38.65 -0.51 -16.94
C LEU A 17 40.01 -0.97 -16.39
N ASP A 18 40.07 -1.24 -15.08
CA ASP A 18 41.31 -1.60 -14.40
C ASP A 18 41.67 -3.08 -14.55
N ASN A 19 40.68 -3.96 -14.70
CA ASN A 19 40.88 -5.43 -14.66
C ASN A 19 40.66 -6.14 -15.99
N VAL A 20 40.17 -5.47 -17.05
CA VAL A 20 39.92 -6.12 -18.35
C VAL A 20 40.83 -5.54 -19.45
N GLU A 21 41.83 -6.29 -19.87
CA GLU A 21 42.72 -5.92 -20.98
C GLU A 21 41.90 -5.80 -22.29
N GLY A 22 42.10 -4.69 -23.01
CA GLY A 22 41.48 -4.47 -24.31
C GLY A 22 40.24 -3.57 -24.30
N VAL A 23 39.81 -3.07 -23.13
CA VAL A 23 38.73 -2.09 -22.98
C VAL A 23 39.31 -0.69 -23.04
N ALA A 24 39.11 0.02 -24.18
CA ALA A 24 39.65 1.37 -24.38
C ALA A 24 38.86 2.48 -23.67
N ASN A 25 37.56 2.27 -23.44
CA ASN A 25 36.71 3.26 -22.75
C ASN A 25 35.38 2.58 -22.31
N VAL A 26 34.94 2.86 -21.08
CA VAL A 26 33.60 2.51 -20.57
C VAL A 26 32.85 3.81 -20.34
N ARG A 27 31.84 4.08 -21.15
CA ARG A 27 30.94 5.21 -20.92
C ARG A 27 29.82 4.76 -20.00
N VAL A 28 29.84 5.27 -18.79
CA VAL A 28 28.71 5.22 -17.87
C VAL A 28 28.11 6.62 -17.90
N ASP A 29 26.90 6.74 -18.41
CA ASP A 29 26.15 8.01 -18.29
C ASP A 29 25.66 8.13 -16.83
N GLU A 30 26.61 8.50 -15.94
CA GLU A 30 26.36 8.69 -14.51
C GLU A 30 25.25 9.74 -14.27
N ASP A 31 25.18 10.75 -15.12
CA ASP A 31 24.13 11.78 -15.07
C ASP A 31 22.74 11.19 -15.34
N ILE A 32 22.63 10.25 -16.27
CA ILE A 32 21.36 9.59 -16.59
C ILE A 32 20.99 8.61 -15.47
N ALA A 33 21.94 7.79 -15.01
CA ALA A 33 21.70 6.86 -13.92
C ALA A 33 21.33 7.59 -12.61
N GLY A 34 22.05 8.68 -12.29
CA GLY A 34 21.74 9.55 -11.15
C GLY A 34 20.36 10.20 -11.25
N GLY A 35 19.97 10.63 -12.46
CA GLY A 35 18.64 11.16 -12.73
C GLY A 35 17.53 10.16 -12.44
N PHE A 36 17.67 8.90 -12.87
CA PHE A 36 16.72 7.84 -12.59
C PHE A 36 16.60 7.51 -11.10
N ILE A 37 17.74 7.45 -10.39
CA ILE A 37 17.75 7.21 -8.93
C ILE A 37 17.02 8.34 -8.21
N THR A 38 17.32 9.60 -8.58
CA THR A 38 16.68 10.77 -7.99
C THR A 38 15.17 10.77 -8.25
N LEU A 39 14.76 10.52 -9.49
CA LEU A 39 13.34 10.43 -9.87
C LEU A 39 12.62 9.34 -9.07
N ARG A 40 13.22 8.15 -8.95
CA ARG A 40 12.68 7.05 -8.14
C ARG A 40 12.52 7.45 -6.67
N ASN A 41 13.53 8.11 -6.10
CA ASN A 41 13.50 8.50 -4.69
C ASN A 41 12.43 9.58 -4.45
N VAL A 42 12.33 10.59 -5.30
CA VAL A 42 11.28 11.61 -5.22
C VAL A 42 9.90 10.98 -5.35
N ALA A 43 9.71 10.12 -6.35
CA ALA A 43 8.44 9.41 -6.54
C ALA A 43 8.08 8.56 -5.31
N SER A 44 9.05 7.83 -4.74
CA SER A 44 8.84 7.03 -3.52
C SER A 44 8.41 7.88 -2.33
N VAL A 45 9.08 9.01 -2.09
CA VAL A 45 8.73 9.93 -0.99
C VAL A 45 7.32 10.48 -1.17
N VAL A 46 6.98 10.91 -2.37
CA VAL A 46 5.62 11.42 -2.69
C VAL A 46 4.58 10.33 -2.49
N CYS A 47 4.82 9.11 -2.98
CA CYS A 47 3.91 7.97 -2.80
C CYS A 47 3.72 7.63 -1.32
N ILE A 48 4.78 7.56 -0.53
CA ILE A 48 4.72 7.28 0.90
C ILE A 48 3.92 8.37 1.62
N ALA A 49 4.16 9.65 1.31
CA ALA A 49 3.41 10.76 1.89
C ALA A 49 1.91 10.68 1.55
N LEU A 50 1.57 10.39 0.30
CA LEU A 50 0.17 10.20 -0.12
C LEU A 50 -0.49 9.02 0.60
N ILE A 51 0.20 7.88 0.70
CA ILE A 51 -0.30 6.71 1.43
C ILE A 51 -0.57 7.06 2.90
N ALA A 52 0.35 7.77 3.56
CA ALA A 52 0.18 8.19 4.94
C ALA A 52 -1.03 9.11 5.14
N ILE A 53 -1.22 10.09 4.25
CA ILE A 53 -2.37 10.99 4.29
C ILE A 53 -3.67 10.21 4.07
N LEU A 54 -3.73 9.35 3.06
CA LEU A 54 -4.92 8.53 2.77
C LEU A 54 -5.25 7.58 3.92
N LEU A 55 -4.24 7.04 4.59
CA LEU A 55 -4.39 6.18 5.76
C LEU A 55 -5.02 6.96 6.93
N LEU A 56 -4.53 8.17 7.23
CA LEU A 56 -5.10 9.06 8.25
C LEU A 56 -6.56 9.40 7.94
N VAL A 57 -6.85 9.77 6.70
CA VAL A 57 -8.22 10.09 6.27
C VAL A 57 -9.13 8.87 6.40
N SER A 58 -8.68 7.68 6.01
CA SER A 58 -9.45 6.42 6.12
C SER A 58 -9.80 6.10 7.57
N VAL A 59 -8.81 6.17 8.48
CA VAL A 59 -9.04 5.96 9.92
C VAL A 59 -10.01 7.00 10.47
N PHE A 60 -9.89 8.25 10.05
CA PHE A 60 -10.79 9.33 10.48
C PHE A 60 -12.24 9.07 10.02
N ILE A 61 -12.45 8.70 8.75
CA ILE A 61 -13.78 8.40 8.20
C ILE A 61 -14.40 7.21 8.92
N ILE A 62 -13.66 6.09 9.08
CA ILE A 62 -14.15 4.90 9.76
C ILE A 62 -14.52 5.23 11.20
N SER A 63 -13.65 5.95 11.92
CA SER A 63 -13.92 6.37 13.30
C SER A 63 -15.17 7.22 13.42
N ASN A 64 -15.40 8.12 12.47
CA ASN A 64 -16.57 9.00 12.47
C ASN A 64 -17.84 8.23 12.15
N THR A 65 -17.80 7.30 11.19
CA THR A 65 -18.93 6.43 10.84
C THR A 65 -19.35 5.55 12.02
N ILE A 66 -18.39 4.89 12.67
CA ILE A 66 -18.67 4.02 13.82
C ILE A 66 -19.19 4.83 15.01
N LYS A 67 -18.67 6.05 15.22
CA LYS A 67 -19.18 6.96 16.24
C LYS A 67 -20.66 7.30 16.00
N LEU A 68 -21.05 7.57 14.75
CA LEU A 68 -22.43 7.86 14.38
C LEU A 68 -23.32 6.64 14.60
N THR A 69 -22.92 5.47 14.11
CA THR A 69 -23.65 4.20 14.30
C THR A 69 -23.81 3.86 15.80
N THR A 70 -22.77 4.09 16.60
CA THR A 70 -22.83 3.86 18.06
C THR A 70 -23.80 4.83 18.73
N PHE A 71 -23.86 6.08 18.28
CA PHE A 71 -24.79 7.07 18.80
C PHE A 71 -26.24 6.71 18.45
N ASP A 72 -26.51 6.25 17.26
CA ASP A 72 -27.85 5.83 16.84
C ASP A 72 -28.36 4.62 17.65
N ARG A 73 -27.43 3.74 18.09
CA ARG A 73 -27.76 2.54 18.90
C ARG A 73 -27.53 2.72 20.41
N ARG A 74 -27.45 3.96 20.89
CA ARG A 74 -27.15 4.26 22.30
C ARG A 74 -28.14 3.64 23.28
N ASP A 75 -29.43 3.60 22.92
CA ASP A 75 -30.48 3.07 23.79
C ASP A 75 -30.37 1.54 23.91
N GLU A 76 -30.06 0.84 22.83
CA GLU A 76 -29.75 -0.61 22.85
C GLU A 76 -28.52 -0.91 23.72
N ILE A 77 -27.48 -0.07 23.61
CA ILE A 77 -26.26 -0.20 24.41
C ILE A 77 -26.55 0.05 25.90
N ALA A 78 -27.41 1.00 26.22
CA ALA A 78 -27.81 1.29 27.59
C ALA A 78 -28.57 0.10 28.20
N ILE A 79 -29.50 -0.51 27.46
CA ILE A 79 -30.22 -1.71 27.88
C ILE A 79 -29.25 -2.88 28.11
N MET A 80 -28.31 -3.11 27.19
CA MET A 80 -27.29 -4.16 27.35
C MET A 80 -26.44 -3.93 28.62
N LYS A 81 -26.06 -2.69 28.92
CA LYS A 81 -25.33 -2.35 30.16
C LYS A 81 -26.16 -2.60 31.42
N MET A 82 -27.45 -2.30 31.37
CA MET A 82 -28.37 -2.53 32.54
C MET A 82 -28.53 -4.02 32.84
N VAL A 83 -28.51 -4.91 31.86
CA VAL A 83 -28.56 -6.37 32.07
C VAL A 83 -27.18 -6.98 32.37
N GLY A 84 -26.12 -6.14 32.53
CA GLY A 84 -24.79 -6.59 32.94
C GLY A 84 -23.87 -7.03 31.80
N ALA A 85 -24.16 -6.66 30.55
CA ALA A 85 -23.28 -6.98 29.44
C ALA A 85 -21.88 -6.35 29.60
N THR A 86 -20.84 -7.13 29.32
CA THR A 86 -19.45 -6.66 29.38
C THR A 86 -19.14 -5.69 28.23
N ASN A 87 -18.22 -4.76 28.47
CA ASN A 87 -17.76 -3.82 27.43
C ASN A 87 -17.21 -4.53 26.18
N GLY A 88 -16.64 -5.73 26.34
CA GLY A 88 -16.18 -6.57 25.22
C GLY A 88 -17.33 -7.00 24.33
N PHE A 89 -18.41 -7.51 24.93
CA PHE A 89 -19.60 -7.96 24.21
C PHE A 89 -20.24 -6.82 23.39
N ILE A 90 -20.31 -5.62 23.97
CA ILE A 90 -20.85 -4.42 23.30
C ILE A 90 -19.97 -4.00 22.11
N ARG A 91 -18.64 -4.21 22.18
CA ARG A 91 -17.70 -3.80 21.12
C ARG A 91 -17.66 -4.72 19.91
N TRP A 92 -17.91 -6.00 20.09
CA TRP A 92 -17.78 -7.01 19.05
C TRP A 92 -18.54 -6.71 17.76
N PRO A 93 -19.81 -6.29 17.75
CA PRO A 93 -20.54 -5.97 16.53
C PRO A 93 -19.85 -4.89 15.69
N PHE A 94 -19.35 -3.85 16.33
CA PHE A 94 -18.69 -2.74 15.65
C PHE A 94 -17.30 -3.11 15.09
N VAL A 95 -16.57 -3.99 15.80
CA VAL A 95 -15.29 -4.52 15.29
C VAL A 95 -15.54 -5.39 14.07
N TYR A 96 -16.60 -6.21 14.09
CA TYR A 96 -17.00 -7.02 12.95
C TYR A 96 -17.43 -6.17 11.75
N GLU A 97 -18.17 -5.09 11.98
CA GLU A 97 -18.56 -4.13 10.95
C GLU A 97 -17.31 -3.48 10.31
N GLY A 98 -16.36 -3.00 11.14
CA GLY A 98 -15.09 -2.46 10.65
C GLY A 98 -14.26 -3.49 9.87
N PHE A 99 -14.23 -4.74 10.34
CA PHE A 99 -13.57 -5.84 9.62
C PHE A 99 -14.20 -6.10 8.25
N MET A 100 -15.52 -6.16 8.17
CA MET A 100 -16.23 -6.37 6.90
C MET A 100 -16.00 -5.23 5.90
N ILE A 101 -16.07 -3.99 6.37
CA ILE A 101 -15.78 -2.80 5.53
C ILE A 101 -14.33 -2.85 5.05
N GLY A 102 -13.38 -3.15 5.93
CA GLY A 102 -11.96 -3.26 5.59
C GLY A 102 -11.68 -4.36 4.56
N LEU A 103 -12.31 -5.53 4.73
CA LEU A 103 -12.16 -6.65 3.81
C LEU A 103 -12.76 -6.34 2.42
N LEU A 104 -13.97 -5.78 2.37
CA LEU A 104 -14.60 -5.39 1.12
C LEU A 104 -13.76 -4.33 0.38
N SER A 105 -13.26 -3.33 1.11
CA SER A 105 -12.38 -2.30 0.54
C SER A 105 -11.08 -2.89 -0.01
N ALA A 106 -10.50 -3.88 0.69
CA ALA A 106 -9.29 -4.58 0.22
C ALA A 106 -9.55 -5.34 -1.08
N VAL A 107 -10.67 -6.05 -1.18
CA VAL A 107 -11.05 -6.80 -2.39
C VAL A 107 -11.28 -5.85 -3.58
N LEU A 108 -12.04 -4.76 -3.36
CA LEU A 108 -12.30 -3.77 -4.40
C LEU A 108 -11.01 -3.06 -4.83
N GLY A 109 -10.17 -2.66 -3.88
CA GLY A 109 -8.89 -2.01 -4.15
C GLY A 109 -7.93 -2.90 -4.92
N PHE A 110 -7.81 -4.17 -4.53
CA PHE A 110 -7.00 -5.16 -5.24
C PHE A 110 -7.51 -5.40 -6.65
N GLY A 111 -8.83 -5.55 -6.83
CA GLY A 111 -9.44 -5.75 -8.16
C GLY A 111 -9.19 -4.55 -9.09
N LEU A 112 -9.35 -3.33 -8.57
CA LEU A 112 -9.08 -2.12 -9.32
C LEU A 112 -7.61 -1.99 -9.72
N GLN A 113 -6.70 -2.31 -8.80
CA GLN A 113 -5.27 -2.31 -9.07
C GLN A 113 -4.90 -3.35 -10.13
N TRP A 114 -5.50 -4.54 -10.09
CA TRP A 114 -5.28 -5.56 -11.12
C TRP A 114 -5.68 -5.05 -12.51
N LEU A 115 -6.89 -4.47 -12.63
CA LEU A 115 -7.38 -3.90 -13.89
C LEU A 115 -6.47 -2.79 -14.43
N LEU A 116 -6.02 -1.90 -13.54
CA LEU A 116 -5.09 -0.84 -13.91
C LEU A 116 -3.75 -1.38 -14.38
N TYR A 117 -3.19 -2.35 -13.66
CA TYR A 117 -1.92 -2.97 -14.03
C TYR A 117 -2.00 -3.63 -15.42
N GLU A 118 -3.06 -4.39 -15.66
CA GLU A 118 -3.26 -5.06 -16.95
C GLU A 118 -3.45 -4.07 -18.11
N SER A 119 -4.18 -2.97 -17.86
CA SER A 119 -4.38 -1.91 -18.85
C SER A 119 -3.06 -1.21 -19.20
N VAL A 120 -2.25 -0.89 -18.20
CA VAL A 120 -0.93 -0.27 -18.39
C VAL A 120 0.02 -1.24 -19.10
N ALA A 121 0.06 -2.50 -18.69
CA ALA A 121 0.91 -3.53 -19.28
C ALA A 121 0.59 -3.74 -20.77
N LYS A 122 -0.71 -3.79 -21.13
CA LYS A 122 -1.15 -3.89 -22.53
C LYS A 122 -0.75 -2.65 -23.35
N SER A 123 -0.93 -1.44 -22.79
CA SER A 123 -0.57 -0.20 -23.46
C SER A 123 0.93 -0.08 -23.72
N LEU A 124 1.75 -0.54 -22.78
CA LEU A 124 3.21 -0.55 -22.92
C LEU A 124 3.68 -1.62 -23.92
N ALA A 125 3.05 -2.80 -23.93
CA ALA A 125 3.36 -3.87 -24.87
C ALA A 125 3.05 -3.50 -26.34
N MET A 126 2.09 -2.60 -26.57
CA MET A 126 1.75 -2.08 -27.91
C MET A 126 2.70 -0.97 -28.40
N SER A 127 3.55 -0.44 -27.52
CA SER A 127 4.47 0.65 -27.86
C SER A 127 5.83 0.11 -28.23
N ASP A 128 6.14 0.02 -29.53
CA ASP A 128 7.45 -0.45 -30.08
C ASP A 128 8.67 0.30 -29.51
N ARG A 129 8.47 1.48 -28.96
CA ARG A 129 9.55 2.33 -28.39
C ARG A 129 9.98 1.94 -26.97
N LEU A 130 9.23 1.07 -26.29
CA LEU A 130 9.47 0.71 -24.87
C LEU A 130 9.81 -0.78 -24.68
N GLN A 131 10.25 -1.47 -25.74
CA GLN A 131 10.66 -2.89 -25.68
C GLN A 131 11.82 -3.17 -24.70
N LEU A 132 12.48 -2.13 -24.19
CA LEU A 132 13.53 -2.27 -23.18
C LEU A 132 13.00 -2.45 -21.74
N LEU A 133 11.70 -2.24 -21.51
CA LEU A 133 11.10 -2.42 -20.20
C LEU A 133 10.52 -3.84 -20.12
N THR A 134 11.18 -4.71 -19.39
CA THR A 134 10.64 -6.02 -19.02
C THR A 134 9.53 -5.84 -18.02
N ILE A 135 8.27 -6.01 -18.45
CA ILE A 135 7.10 -5.95 -17.55
C ILE A 135 7.03 -7.31 -16.84
N VAL A 136 7.12 -7.29 -15.52
CA VAL A 136 6.93 -8.49 -14.69
C VAL A 136 5.48 -8.93 -14.80
N ASP A 137 5.25 -10.21 -15.14
CA ASP A 137 3.89 -10.74 -15.21
C ASP A 137 3.22 -10.66 -13.83
N PHE A 138 2.04 -10.03 -13.76
CA PHE A 138 1.28 -9.87 -12.53
C PHE A 138 0.96 -11.21 -11.86
N THR A 139 0.86 -12.29 -12.63
CA THR A 139 0.64 -13.65 -12.12
C THR A 139 1.72 -14.14 -11.16
N LEU A 140 2.92 -13.55 -11.21
CA LEU A 140 4.02 -13.87 -10.29
C LEU A 140 3.91 -13.12 -8.95
N ILE A 141 3.33 -11.92 -8.96
CA ILE A 141 3.33 -11.02 -7.80
C ILE A 141 1.96 -10.85 -7.14
N TRP A 142 0.87 -11.41 -7.71
CA TRP A 142 -0.48 -11.20 -7.19
C TRP A 142 -0.66 -11.66 -5.74
N ARG A 143 -0.02 -12.77 -5.33
CA ARG A 143 -0.14 -13.32 -3.97
C ARG A 143 0.36 -12.37 -2.89
N PRO A 144 1.61 -11.87 -2.94
CA PRO A 144 2.07 -10.91 -1.95
C PRO A 144 1.29 -9.60 -1.99
N VAL A 145 0.88 -9.13 -3.17
CA VAL A 145 0.07 -7.91 -3.32
C VAL A 145 -1.29 -8.11 -2.68
N ALA A 146 -2.00 -9.20 -2.95
CA ALA A 146 -3.28 -9.53 -2.31
C ALA A 146 -3.17 -9.62 -0.79
N ALA A 147 -2.09 -10.23 -0.29
CA ALA A 147 -1.84 -10.30 1.15
C ALA A 147 -1.63 -8.93 1.80
N ILE A 148 -0.93 -8.01 1.12
CA ILE A 148 -0.74 -6.64 1.58
C ILE A 148 -2.07 -5.89 1.62
N PHE A 149 -2.90 -5.99 0.58
CA PHE A 149 -4.23 -5.37 0.55
C PHE A 149 -5.14 -5.91 1.66
N ALA A 150 -5.17 -7.23 1.86
CA ALA A 150 -5.95 -7.86 2.91
C ALA A 150 -5.47 -7.42 4.31
N ALA A 151 -4.18 -7.45 4.56
CA ALA A 151 -3.61 -7.02 5.84
C ALA A 151 -3.89 -5.54 6.11
N ALA A 152 -3.68 -4.66 5.12
CA ALA A 152 -3.96 -3.23 5.25
C ALA A 152 -5.45 -2.97 5.50
N GLY A 153 -6.35 -3.61 4.75
CA GLY A 153 -7.79 -3.47 4.93
C GLY A 153 -8.26 -3.90 6.32
N ILE A 154 -7.77 -5.05 6.81
CA ILE A 154 -8.10 -5.54 8.14
C ILE A 154 -7.54 -4.60 9.23
N LEU A 155 -6.28 -4.20 9.12
CA LEU A 155 -5.65 -3.31 10.10
C LEU A 155 -6.36 -1.96 10.19
N ILE A 156 -6.71 -1.37 9.05
CA ILE A 156 -7.40 -0.08 9.00
C ILE A 156 -8.84 -0.23 9.51
N GLY A 157 -9.57 -1.25 9.06
CA GLY A 157 -10.96 -1.47 9.42
C GLY A 157 -11.12 -1.78 10.91
N VAL A 158 -10.37 -2.76 11.43
CA VAL A 158 -10.41 -3.14 12.84
C VAL A 158 -9.80 -2.05 13.72
N GLY A 159 -8.66 -1.49 13.32
CA GLY A 159 -7.97 -0.43 14.08
C GLY A 159 -8.79 0.84 14.19
N GLY A 160 -9.44 1.28 13.11
CA GLY A 160 -10.36 2.41 13.09
C GLY A 160 -11.57 2.18 13.99
N SER A 161 -12.17 0.99 13.92
CA SER A 161 -13.29 0.58 14.76
C SER A 161 -12.93 0.57 16.25
N LEU A 162 -11.83 -0.07 16.62
CA LEU A 162 -11.36 -0.12 18.01
C LEU A 162 -11.07 1.27 18.59
N THR A 163 -10.46 2.14 17.78
CA THR A 163 -10.14 3.51 18.19
C THR A 163 -11.40 4.33 18.44
N ALA A 164 -12.39 4.21 17.57
CA ALA A 164 -13.67 4.89 17.69
C ALA A 164 -14.41 4.50 18.97
N ILE A 165 -14.51 3.19 19.24
CA ILE A 165 -15.29 2.68 20.39
C ILE A 165 -14.59 2.92 21.72
N ARG A 166 -13.27 2.83 21.78
CA ARG A 166 -12.53 3.12 23.04
C ARG A 166 -12.84 4.51 23.58
N LYS A 167 -12.96 5.50 22.70
CA LYS A 167 -13.26 6.87 23.08
C LYS A 167 -14.70 7.04 23.60
N PHE A 168 -15.62 6.16 23.20
CA PHE A 168 -17.06 6.28 23.55
C PHE A 168 -17.43 5.55 24.84
N LEU A 169 -16.70 4.51 25.24
CA LEU A 169 -16.98 3.71 26.43
C LEU A 169 -16.27 4.21 27.71
N HIS A 170 -15.52 5.30 27.62
CA HIS A 170 -14.83 5.94 28.74
C HIS A 170 -15.63 7.13 29.34
N VAL A 171 -16.94 7.19 29.09
CA VAL A 171 -17.85 8.13 29.75
C VAL A 171 -18.72 7.39 30.76
#